data_3da8b627051c4c7928ed9e23b67b691f
#
_entry.id   3da8b627051c4c7928ed9e23b67b691f
#
_cell.length_a   1.000
_cell.length_b   1.000
_cell.length_c   1.000
_cell.angle_alpha   90.00
_cell.angle_beta   90.00
_cell.angle_gamma   90.00
#
_symmetry.space_group_name_H-M   'P 1'
#
loop_
_entity.id
_entity.type
_entity.pdbx_description
1 polymer ?
#
loop_
_entity_poly.entity_id
_entity_poly.type
_entity_poly.pdbx_seq_one_letter_code
_entity_poly.pdbx_strand_id
1 'polypeptide(L)'
;MRKSVLVPVAAGLATLLGQAAIDSVVAQTRTTLDIYVVDVEGGNATLFVAPSGESLLIDAGNVAPDAAIRDAERIMAAAKDARLSQIDNLITTHWHGDHFGGMAELAKRIPIRHFIDHGPTIQPVPTFVRWNGPTGVARLIEGAPGP
;
A
#
# COMPACT_ATOMS: atom_id res chain seq x y z
N MET A 1 -37.92 -73.77 -22.22
CA MET A 1 -37.89 -73.10 -20.92
C MET A 1 -36.60 -72.29 -20.85
N ARG A 2 -36.64 -70.96 -21.06
CA ARG A 2 -35.49 -70.04 -20.94
C ARG A 2 -35.60 -69.35 -19.59
N LYS A 3 -34.59 -69.60 -18.77
CA LYS A 3 -34.45 -68.86 -17.44
C LYS A 3 -33.76 -67.58 -17.68
N SER A 4 -34.46 -66.46 -17.47
CA SER A 4 -33.87 -65.13 -17.46
C SER A 4 -33.24 -64.86 -16.10
N VAL A 5 -31.94 -64.53 -16.10
CA VAL A 5 -31.21 -64.13 -14.91
C VAL A 5 -31.20 -62.60 -14.90
N LEU A 6 -31.84 -62.00 -13.91
CA LEU A 6 -31.77 -60.54 -13.61
C LEU A 6 -30.50 -60.26 -12.77
N VAL A 7 -29.63 -59.50 -13.35
CA VAL A 7 -28.49 -58.97 -12.63
C VAL A 7 -28.84 -57.58 -12.07
N PRO A 8 -28.75 -57.34 -10.77
CA PRO A 8 -28.99 -56.02 -10.23
C PRO A 8 -27.74 -55.14 -10.46
N VAL A 9 -27.91 -54.03 -11.19
CA VAL A 9 -26.92 -52.96 -11.29
C VAL A 9 -27.01 -52.12 -10.04
N ALA A 10 -26.06 -52.28 -9.15
CA ALA A 10 -25.87 -51.38 -8.01
C ALA A 10 -25.18 -50.09 -8.50
N ALA A 11 -25.98 -49.02 -8.62
CA ALA A 11 -25.45 -47.67 -8.87
C ALA A 11 -24.81 -47.13 -7.58
N GLY A 12 -23.51 -47.23 -7.50
CA GLY A 12 -22.72 -46.57 -6.45
C GLY A 12 -22.65 -45.07 -6.71
N LEU A 13 -23.43 -44.27 -5.99
CA LEU A 13 -23.34 -42.83 -5.98
C LEU A 13 -22.14 -42.42 -5.08
N ALA A 14 -20.96 -42.24 -5.70
CA ALA A 14 -19.82 -41.70 -5.02
C ALA A 14 -20.01 -40.19 -4.83
N THR A 15 -20.44 -39.79 -3.65
CA THR A 15 -20.42 -38.39 -3.21
C THR A 15 -18.98 -37.95 -2.98
N LEU A 16 -18.41 -37.28 -3.99
CA LEU A 16 -17.19 -36.51 -3.85
C LEU A 16 -17.51 -35.28 -2.99
N LEU A 17 -17.37 -35.42 -1.66
CA LEU A 17 -17.26 -34.28 -0.77
C LEU A 17 -15.88 -33.66 -0.99
N GLY A 18 -15.83 -32.66 -1.87
CA GLY A 18 -14.70 -31.78 -1.98
C GLY A 18 -14.54 -31.04 -0.67
N GLN A 19 -13.61 -31.46 0.16
CA GLN A 19 -13.10 -30.67 1.26
C GLN A 19 -12.37 -29.49 0.65
N ALA A 20 -13.05 -28.35 0.52
CA ALA A 20 -12.39 -27.08 0.36
C ALA A 20 -11.63 -26.85 1.68
N ALA A 21 -10.34 -27.09 1.65
CA ALA A 21 -9.44 -26.63 2.70
C ALA A 21 -9.55 -25.10 2.70
N ILE A 22 -10.32 -24.58 3.63
CA ILE A 22 -10.28 -23.15 3.97
C ILE A 22 -8.95 -23.00 4.68
N ASP A 23 -7.91 -22.63 3.93
CA ASP A 23 -6.70 -22.10 4.50
C ASP A 23 -7.08 -20.84 5.26
N SER A 24 -7.37 -21.02 6.55
CA SER A 24 -7.46 -19.91 7.47
C SER A 24 -6.07 -19.31 7.52
N VAL A 25 -5.87 -18.25 6.75
CA VAL A 25 -4.72 -17.38 6.92
C VAL A 25 -4.86 -16.84 8.34
N VAL A 26 -4.19 -17.51 9.28
CA VAL A 26 -4.03 -16.98 10.62
C VAL A 26 -3.23 -15.70 10.45
N ALA A 27 -3.92 -14.58 10.46
CA ALA A 27 -3.27 -13.29 10.50
C ALA A 27 -2.34 -13.32 11.70
N GLN A 28 -1.04 -13.33 11.45
CA GLN A 28 -0.04 -13.33 12.52
C GLN A 28 -0.26 -12.03 13.28
N THR A 29 -0.81 -12.13 14.49
CA THR A 29 -1.06 -10.99 15.36
C THR A 29 0.28 -10.32 15.66
N ARG A 30 0.47 -9.09 15.17
CA ARG A 30 1.61 -8.28 15.57
C ARG A 30 1.46 -7.96 17.05
N THR A 31 2.56 -8.00 17.77
CA THR A 31 2.61 -7.63 19.20
C THR A 31 3.50 -6.40 19.40
N THR A 32 4.17 -5.95 18.36
CA THR A 32 5.15 -4.86 18.37
C THR A 32 4.73 -3.73 17.45
N LEU A 33 5.20 -2.53 17.73
CA LEU A 33 5.28 -1.44 16.78
C LEU A 33 6.52 -1.69 15.91
N ASP A 34 6.32 -1.90 14.61
CA ASP A 34 7.42 -2.06 13.67
C ASP A 34 7.74 -0.72 13.04
N ILE A 35 9.02 -0.36 12.97
CA ILE A 35 9.50 0.91 12.42
C ILE A 35 10.51 0.60 11.31
N TYR A 36 10.21 1.03 10.09
CA TYR A 36 11.07 0.90 8.93
C TYR A 36 11.62 2.28 8.57
N VAL A 37 12.91 2.48 8.78
CA VAL A 37 13.63 3.65 8.28
C VAL A 37 14.08 3.32 6.87
N VAL A 38 13.45 3.94 5.88
CA VAL A 38 13.72 3.66 4.47
C VAL A 38 14.85 4.56 3.98
N ASP A 39 15.88 3.97 3.40
CA ASP A 39 16.97 4.72 2.80
C ASP A 39 16.51 5.38 1.49
N VAL A 40 16.29 6.68 1.53
CA VAL A 40 15.94 7.53 0.39
C VAL A 40 17.08 8.47 -0.03
N GLU A 41 18.31 8.21 0.44
CA GLU A 41 19.54 8.91 0.08
C GLU A 41 19.52 10.43 0.30
N GLY A 42 18.72 10.89 1.23
CA GLY A 42 18.46 12.28 1.55
C GLY A 42 16.96 12.51 1.73
N GLY A 43 16.58 13.43 2.58
CA GLY A 43 15.20 13.59 2.97
C GLY A 43 14.73 12.54 3.97
N ASN A 44 13.48 12.15 3.88
CA ASN A 44 12.90 11.17 4.82
C ASN A 44 11.87 10.24 4.17
N ALA A 45 11.83 9.00 4.64
CA ALA A 45 10.70 8.10 4.52
C ALA A 45 10.76 7.10 5.69
N THR A 46 9.80 7.19 6.61
CA THR A 46 9.74 6.29 7.77
C THR A 46 8.35 5.70 7.86
N LEU A 47 8.27 4.38 7.79
CA LEU A 47 7.02 3.63 7.89
C LEU A 47 6.88 3.02 9.28
N PHE A 48 5.78 3.33 9.94
CA PHE A 48 5.36 2.75 11.21
C PHE A 48 4.20 1.78 10.96
N VAL A 49 4.24 0.62 11.59
CA VAL A 49 3.13 -0.35 11.55
C VAL A 49 2.79 -0.76 12.97
N ALA A 50 1.60 -0.37 13.39
CA ALA A 50 1.09 -0.65 14.74
C ALA A 50 0.78 -2.13 14.94
N PRO A 51 0.65 -2.62 16.17
CA PRO A 51 0.18 -3.97 16.47
C PRO A 51 -1.20 -4.28 15.86
N SER A 52 -2.06 -3.27 15.69
CA SER A 52 -3.34 -3.38 15.00
C SER A 52 -3.23 -3.67 13.50
N GLY A 53 -2.05 -3.46 12.91
CA GLY A 53 -1.82 -3.48 11.47
C GLY A 53 -2.02 -2.12 10.80
N GLU A 54 -2.48 -1.09 11.51
CA GLU A 54 -2.58 0.27 10.98
C GLU A 54 -1.20 0.83 10.67
N SER A 55 -1.09 1.53 9.55
CA SER A 55 0.17 2.00 9.01
C SER A 55 0.22 3.53 8.88
N LEU A 56 1.39 4.09 9.20
CA LEU A 56 1.70 5.50 9.05
C LEU A 56 3.03 5.63 8.32
N LEU A 57 3.03 6.26 7.15
CA LEU A 57 4.24 6.67 6.45
C LEU A 57 4.48 8.17 6.72
N ILE A 58 5.67 8.51 7.15
CA ILE A 58 6.10 9.91 7.31
C ILE A 58 7.09 10.21 6.20
N ASP A 59 6.71 11.11 5.30
CA ASP A 59 7.41 11.50 4.07
C ASP A 59 7.60 10.36 3.07
N ALA A 60 8.05 10.69 1.86
CA ALA A 60 8.12 9.76 0.74
C ALA A 60 9.32 9.98 -0.20
N GLY A 61 10.40 10.59 0.32
CA GLY A 61 11.65 10.74 -0.42
C GLY A 61 11.63 11.80 -1.52
N ASN A 62 12.45 11.62 -2.52
CA ASN A 62 12.96 12.64 -3.42
C ASN A 62 12.08 12.90 -4.66
N VAL A 63 12.13 14.14 -5.19
CA VAL A 63 11.33 14.60 -6.34
C VAL A 63 11.99 14.33 -7.69
N ALA A 64 13.32 14.13 -7.76
CA ALA A 64 13.98 13.83 -9.01
C ALA A 64 13.40 12.53 -9.61
N PRO A 65 13.07 12.47 -10.91
CA PRO A 65 12.29 11.36 -11.47
C PRO A 65 12.82 9.97 -11.14
N ASP A 66 14.12 9.74 -11.32
CA ASP A 66 14.74 8.45 -11.03
C ASP A 66 14.80 8.18 -9.52
N ALA A 67 15.02 9.20 -8.71
CA ALA A 67 15.00 9.11 -7.26
C ALA A 67 13.59 8.83 -6.73
N ALA A 68 12.56 9.49 -7.25
CA ALA A 68 11.17 9.25 -6.88
C ALA A 68 10.74 7.79 -7.14
N ILE A 69 11.16 7.22 -8.28
CA ILE A 69 10.91 5.82 -8.61
C ILE A 69 11.63 4.90 -7.62
N ARG A 70 12.94 5.11 -7.43
CA ARG A 70 13.76 4.34 -6.49
C ARG A 70 13.20 4.37 -5.07
N ASP A 71 12.85 5.56 -4.57
CA ASP A 71 12.37 5.75 -3.21
C ASP A 71 11.00 5.09 -3.01
N ALA A 72 10.10 5.22 -3.99
CA ALA A 72 8.84 4.50 -3.98
C ALA A 72 9.04 2.97 -3.96
N GLU A 73 10.00 2.43 -4.71
CA GLU A 73 10.33 1.00 -4.71
C GLU A 73 10.87 0.53 -3.35
N ARG A 74 11.72 1.33 -2.71
CA ARG A 74 12.26 1.04 -1.38
C ARG A 74 11.16 1.07 -0.32
N ILE A 75 10.24 2.05 -0.38
CA ILE A 75 9.07 2.10 0.50
C ILE A 75 8.17 0.89 0.25
N MET A 76 7.94 0.50 -1.00
CA MET A 76 7.19 -0.71 -1.34
C MET A 76 7.83 -1.98 -0.79
N ALA A 77 9.16 -2.08 -0.77
CA ALA A 77 9.86 -3.20 -0.16
C ALA A 77 9.57 -3.29 1.35
N ALA A 78 9.61 -2.17 2.06
CA ALA A 78 9.24 -2.09 3.47
C ALA A 78 7.76 -2.45 3.71
N ALA A 79 6.85 -1.91 2.89
CA ALA A 79 5.43 -2.21 2.96
C ALA A 79 5.15 -3.71 2.72
N LYS A 80 5.85 -4.32 1.77
CA LYS A 80 5.76 -5.75 1.48
C LYS A 80 6.27 -6.61 2.64
N ASP A 81 7.42 -6.25 3.22
CA ASP A 81 7.95 -6.93 4.40
C ASP A 81 6.96 -6.84 5.57
N ALA A 82 6.38 -5.66 5.75
CA ALA A 82 5.32 -5.41 6.71
C ALA A 82 3.97 -6.07 6.34
N ARG A 83 3.85 -6.74 5.19
CA ARG A 83 2.62 -7.37 4.68
C ARG A 83 1.44 -6.41 4.55
N LEU A 84 1.71 -5.16 4.19
CA LEU A 84 0.68 -4.16 3.96
C LEU A 84 0.11 -4.28 2.54
N SER A 85 -1.20 -4.19 2.42
CA SER A 85 -1.91 -4.05 1.14
C SER A 85 -2.30 -2.60 0.83
N GLN A 86 -2.15 -1.71 1.81
CA GLN A 86 -2.40 -0.27 1.73
C GLN A 86 -1.56 0.46 2.77
N ILE A 87 -1.41 1.77 2.60
CA ILE A 87 -0.91 2.68 3.64
C ILE A 87 -2.12 3.46 4.15
N ASP A 88 -2.37 3.39 5.47
CA ASP A 88 -3.54 4.04 6.04
C ASP A 88 -3.38 5.55 6.12
N ASN A 89 -2.21 6.02 6.54
CA ASN A 89 -1.92 7.43 6.69
C ASN A 89 -0.55 7.76 6.09
N LEU A 90 -0.46 8.83 5.30
CA LEU A 90 0.79 9.42 4.84
C LEU A 90 0.84 10.86 5.32
N ILE A 91 1.85 11.18 6.12
CA ILE A 91 2.11 12.54 6.58
C ILE A 91 3.25 13.13 5.74
N THR A 92 3.03 14.30 5.17
CA THR A 92 4.08 15.14 4.61
C THR A 92 4.48 16.17 5.65
N THR A 93 5.71 16.07 6.16
CA THR A 93 6.17 16.97 7.21
C THR A 93 6.36 18.40 6.73
N HIS A 94 6.82 18.56 5.50
CA HIS A 94 6.94 19.84 4.82
C HIS A 94 7.15 19.68 3.30
N TRP A 95 7.06 20.77 2.55
CA TRP A 95 7.05 20.77 1.10
C TRP A 95 8.44 20.92 0.45
N HIS A 96 9.49 20.32 1.04
CA HIS A 96 10.75 20.13 0.32
C HIS A 96 10.70 18.86 -0.54
N GLY A 97 11.34 18.94 -1.70
CA GLY A 97 11.26 17.88 -2.71
C GLY A 97 11.76 16.50 -2.25
N ASP A 98 12.64 16.47 -1.27
CA ASP A 98 13.20 15.26 -0.66
C ASP A 98 12.31 14.67 0.46
N HIS A 99 11.13 15.25 0.70
CA HIS A 99 10.14 14.78 1.66
C HIS A 99 8.84 14.32 1.01
N PHE A 100 8.37 14.97 -0.05
CA PHE A 100 7.14 14.59 -0.72
C PHE A 100 7.33 13.96 -2.11
N GLY A 101 8.54 13.97 -2.66
CA GLY A 101 8.79 13.74 -4.07
C GLY A 101 8.40 12.36 -4.60
N GLY A 102 8.56 11.31 -3.81
CA GLY A 102 8.17 9.95 -4.17
C GLY A 102 6.68 9.65 -4.04
N MET A 103 5.89 10.56 -3.46
CA MET A 103 4.48 10.31 -3.14
C MET A 103 3.64 9.90 -4.35
N ALA A 104 3.80 10.58 -5.49
CA ALA A 104 3.06 10.29 -6.71
C ALA A 104 3.42 8.93 -7.32
N GLU A 105 4.70 8.54 -7.24
CA GLU A 105 5.17 7.23 -7.69
C GLU A 105 4.71 6.12 -6.75
N LEU A 106 4.71 6.37 -5.46
CA LEU A 106 4.22 5.42 -4.45
C LEU A 106 2.72 5.15 -4.61
N ALA A 107 1.92 6.19 -4.79
CA ALA A 107 0.46 6.07 -4.95
C ALA A 107 0.02 5.32 -6.22
N LYS A 108 0.89 5.17 -7.22
CA LYS A 108 0.65 4.28 -8.37
C LYS A 108 0.82 2.80 -8.02
N ARG A 109 1.50 2.49 -6.91
CA ARG A 109 1.94 1.13 -6.54
C ARG A 109 1.14 0.54 -5.39
N ILE A 110 0.68 1.39 -4.45
CA ILE A 110 -0.07 0.97 -3.28
C ILE A 110 -1.15 2.01 -2.94
N PRO A 111 -2.38 1.60 -2.58
CA PRO A 111 -3.39 2.52 -2.11
C PRO A 111 -2.94 3.27 -0.85
N ILE A 112 -3.18 4.59 -0.83
CA ILE A 112 -2.97 5.45 0.34
C ILE A 112 -4.32 6.04 0.72
N ARG A 113 -4.79 5.79 1.95
CA ARG A 113 -6.13 6.17 2.37
C ARG A 113 -6.26 7.64 2.74
N HIS A 114 -5.28 8.14 3.50
CA HIS A 114 -5.31 9.52 3.97
C HIS A 114 -3.97 10.18 3.71
N PHE A 115 -4.03 11.39 3.16
CA PHE A 115 -2.89 12.29 3.03
C PHE A 115 -3.06 13.40 4.05
N ILE A 116 -2.02 13.64 4.84
CA ILE A 116 -2.00 14.60 5.94
C ILE A 116 -0.81 15.54 5.72
N ASP A 117 -1.05 16.82 5.75
CA ASP A 117 -0.01 17.84 5.65
C ASP A 117 -0.33 19.04 6.57
N HIS A 118 0.60 19.97 6.67
CA HIS A 118 0.44 21.15 7.49
C HIS A 118 -0.23 22.34 6.75
N GLY A 119 -0.78 22.11 5.56
CA GLY A 119 -1.38 23.15 4.73
C GLY A 119 -0.44 23.76 3.68
N PRO A 120 -0.77 24.91 3.12
CA PRO A 120 -0.01 25.51 2.02
C PRO A 120 1.44 25.76 2.36
N THR A 121 2.34 25.52 1.38
CA THR A 121 3.74 25.91 1.53
C THR A 121 3.89 27.43 1.49
N ILE A 122 4.76 27.95 2.35
CA ILE A 122 5.18 29.35 2.32
C ILE A 122 6.40 29.57 1.39
N GLN A 123 6.95 28.50 0.84
CA GLN A 123 8.09 28.61 -0.08
C GLN A 123 7.60 28.85 -1.50
N PRO A 124 8.21 29.81 -2.23
CA PRO A 124 7.94 29.94 -3.65
C PRO A 124 8.44 28.70 -4.38
N VAL A 125 7.54 27.87 -4.86
CA VAL A 125 7.91 26.66 -5.59
C VAL A 125 7.79 26.95 -7.07
N PRO A 126 8.88 26.84 -7.83
CA PRO A 126 8.89 27.20 -9.27
C PRO A 126 8.02 26.28 -10.14
N THR A 127 7.78 25.06 -9.70
CA THR A 127 7.02 24.09 -10.50
C THR A 127 6.47 22.97 -9.65
N PHE A 128 5.15 22.88 -9.53
CA PHE A 128 4.49 21.71 -8.95
C PHE A 128 4.18 20.69 -10.04
N VAL A 129 4.54 19.45 -9.79
CA VAL A 129 3.99 18.34 -10.55
C VAL A 129 2.56 18.15 -10.05
N ARG A 130 1.59 18.47 -10.90
CA ARG A 130 0.18 18.20 -10.62
C ARG A 130 -0.02 16.70 -10.54
N TRP A 131 -0.28 16.19 -9.34
CA TRP A 131 -0.65 14.80 -9.16
C TRP A 131 -2.18 14.67 -9.13
N ASN A 132 -2.71 13.92 -10.09
CA ASN A 132 -4.11 13.52 -10.11
C ASN A 132 -4.17 12.05 -9.70
N GLY A 133 -4.14 11.77 -8.40
CA GLY A 133 -4.27 10.40 -7.89
C GLY A 133 -5.61 9.76 -8.26
N PRO A 134 -5.69 8.44 -8.31
CA PRO A 134 -6.88 7.71 -8.73
C PRO A 134 -8.11 7.95 -7.85
N THR A 135 -7.96 8.53 -6.69
CA THR A 135 -9.06 8.79 -5.74
C THR A 135 -9.41 10.27 -5.60
N GLY A 136 -8.75 11.17 -6.32
CA GLY A 136 -9.07 12.61 -6.32
C GLY A 136 -8.83 13.34 -4.98
N VAL A 137 -8.17 12.72 -4.01
CA VAL A 137 -8.05 13.25 -2.65
C VAL A 137 -6.79 14.06 -2.42
N ALA A 138 -5.74 13.86 -3.20
CA ALA A 138 -4.58 14.73 -3.09
C ALA A 138 -4.77 15.97 -3.95
N ARG A 139 -5.34 17.01 -3.41
CA ARG A 139 -5.03 18.35 -3.85
C ARG A 139 -3.62 18.66 -3.36
N LEU A 140 -2.62 18.39 -4.19
CA LEU A 140 -1.44 19.22 -4.13
C LEU A 140 -1.93 20.62 -4.50
N ILE A 141 -2.11 21.46 -3.52
CA ILE A 141 -2.58 22.82 -3.70
C ILE A 141 -1.53 23.49 -4.57
N GLU A 142 -1.91 23.93 -5.78
CA GLU A 142 -1.13 24.88 -6.52
C GLU A 142 -0.77 25.99 -5.55
N GLY A 143 0.52 26.27 -5.39
CA GLY A 143 0.98 27.25 -4.43
C GLY A 143 0.16 28.51 -4.59
N ALA A 144 -0.59 28.86 -3.57
CA ALA A 144 -1.14 30.19 -3.49
C ALA A 144 0.05 31.14 -3.57
N PRO A 145 0.00 32.19 -4.39
CA PRO A 145 1.01 33.22 -4.33
C PRO A 145 1.09 33.68 -2.88
N GLY A 146 2.29 33.59 -2.29
CA GLY A 146 2.51 34.12 -0.94
C GLY A 146 2.06 35.57 -0.87
N PRO A 147 1.76 36.04 0.34
CA PRO A 147 1.36 37.40 0.57
C PRO A 147 2.41 38.42 0.11
#